data_e9d1019cb843b87b161fa377f13651d4
#
_entry.id   e9d1019cb843b87b161fa377f13651d4
#
_cell.length_a   1.000
_cell.length_b   1.000
_cell.length_c   1.000
_cell.angle_alpha   90.00
_cell.angle_beta   90.00
_cell.angle_gamma   90.00
#
_symmetry.space_group_name_H-M   'P 1'
#
loop_
_entity.id
_entity.type
_entity.pdbx_description
1 polymer ?
#
loop_
_entity_poly.entity_id
_entity_poly.type
_entity_poly.pdbx_seq_one_letter_code
_entity_poly.pdbx_strand_id
1 'polypeptide(L)'
;IEYNQVVEKGGTAIPPFTPSTDINGNTFLKWDKPLTNITSDTVITAIFGKEYYTVTFVVDGVSYPVTVKSGEQAVPPFTPTTNSLGQQFMYWDGSFYAVSSDMTITAVFY
;
A
#
# COMPACT_ATOMS: atom_id res chain seq x y z
N ILE A 1 14.82 -15.12 12.08
CA ILE A 1 16.20 -15.63 11.87
C ILE A 1 17.09 -14.49 11.37
N GLU A 2 18.27 -14.41 11.94
CA GLU A 2 19.29 -13.43 11.56
C GLU A 2 20.33 -14.07 10.65
N TYR A 3 20.75 -13.34 9.64
CA TYR A 3 21.81 -13.75 8.72
C TYR A 3 22.90 -12.70 8.75
N ASN A 4 24.07 -13.07 9.30
CA ASN A 4 25.18 -12.14 9.44
C ASN A 4 26.14 -12.24 8.26
N GLN A 5 26.65 -11.10 7.83
CA GLN A 5 27.72 -11.07 6.84
C GLN A 5 28.68 -9.93 7.12
N VAL A 6 29.92 -10.09 6.69
CA VAL A 6 30.97 -9.09 6.82
C VAL A 6 31.06 -8.30 5.52
N VAL A 7 30.97 -6.96 5.62
CA VAL A 7 31.01 -6.05 4.50
C VAL A 7 32.13 -5.05 4.69
N GLU A 8 32.94 -4.83 3.67
CA GLU A 8 33.98 -3.80 3.72
C GLU A 8 33.35 -2.43 3.89
N LYS A 9 34.06 -1.52 4.59
CA LYS A 9 33.62 -0.15 4.77
C LYS A 9 33.36 0.51 3.42
N GLY A 10 32.15 1.05 3.26
CA GLY A 10 31.71 1.65 2.00
C GLY A 10 31.21 0.64 0.96
N GLY A 11 31.26 -0.65 1.28
CA GLY A 11 30.80 -1.69 0.37
C GLY A 11 29.29 -1.90 0.38
N THR A 12 28.86 -2.93 -0.35
CA THR A 12 27.45 -3.30 -0.50
C THR A 12 27.17 -4.62 0.18
N ALA A 13 26.14 -4.65 1.04
CA ALA A 13 25.66 -5.89 1.62
C ALA A 13 24.88 -6.68 0.57
N ILE A 14 25.03 -8.00 0.59
CA ILE A 14 24.33 -8.88 -0.34
C ILE A 14 23.42 -9.80 0.48
N PRO A 15 22.09 -9.67 0.37
CA PRO A 15 21.18 -10.54 1.10
C PRO A 15 21.44 -12.01 0.75
N PRO A 16 21.37 -12.93 1.71
CA PRO A 16 21.59 -14.36 1.43
C PRO A 16 20.54 -14.94 0.50
N PHE A 17 19.37 -14.29 0.43
CA PHE A 17 18.30 -14.65 -0.50
C PHE A 17 17.34 -13.47 -0.62
N THR A 18 16.50 -13.48 -1.64
CA THR A 18 15.42 -12.50 -1.77
C THR A 18 14.15 -13.12 -1.20
N PRO A 19 13.60 -12.56 -0.10
CA PRO A 19 12.36 -13.10 0.46
C PRO A 19 11.21 -13.00 -0.53
N SER A 20 10.25 -13.91 -0.46
CA SER A 20 9.03 -13.85 -1.27
C SER A 20 7.81 -13.54 -0.40
N THR A 21 7.55 -14.37 0.60
CA THR A 21 6.45 -14.17 1.54
C THR A 21 6.91 -14.46 2.95
N ASP A 22 6.21 -13.89 3.94
CA ASP A 22 6.47 -14.20 5.33
C ASP A 22 5.57 -15.34 5.81
N ILE A 23 5.65 -15.68 7.09
CA ILE A 23 4.87 -16.77 7.68
C ILE A 23 3.35 -16.49 7.63
N ASN A 24 2.96 -15.21 7.55
CA ASN A 24 1.56 -14.80 7.47
C ASN A 24 1.06 -14.64 6.03
N GLY A 25 1.88 -14.95 5.05
CA GLY A 25 1.52 -14.84 3.64
C GLY A 25 1.62 -13.44 3.07
N ASN A 26 2.22 -12.48 3.80
CA ASN A 26 2.46 -11.13 3.28
C ASN A 26 3.62 -11.14 2.29
N THR A 27 3.51 -10.31 1.25
CA THR A 27 4.53 -10.22 0.20
C THR A 27 5.70 -9.36 0.67
N PHE A 28 6.92 -9.75 0.31
CA PHE A 28 8.09 -8.92 0.55
C PHE A 28 7.99 -7.63 -0.26
N LEU A 29 8.15 -6.49 0.41
CA LEU A 29 8.07 -5.18 -0.23
C LEU A 29 9.44 -4.57 -0.46
N LYS A 30 10.28 -4.53 0.57
CA LYS A 30 11.61 -3.91 0.51
C LYS A 30 12.43 -4.23 1.75
N TRP A 31 13.71 -3.85 1.70
CA TRP A 31 14.56 -3.79 2.89
C TRP A 31 14.38 -2.44 3.56
N ASP A 32 14.46 -2.41 4.90
CA ASP A 32 14.20 -1.17 5.67
C ASP A 32 15.32 -0.14 5.58
N LYS A 33 16.48 -0.54 5.10
CA LYS A 33 17.65 0.33 4.96
C LYS A 33 18.38 0.05 3.66
N PRO A 34 19.16 1.04 3.16
CA PRO A 34 19.97 0.79 1.97
C PRO A 34 21.02 -0.27 2.23
N LEU A 35 21.33 -1.07 1.22
CA LEU A 35 22.33 -2.13 1.27
C LEU A 35 23.71 -1.62 0.86
N THR A 36 23.80 -0.40 0.37
CA THR A 36 25.03 0.19 -0.16
C THR A 36 25.67 1.11 0.86
N ASN A 37 26.97 1.39 0.66
CA ASN A 37 27.72 2.33 1.48
C ASN A 37 27.66 2.00 2.97
N ILE A 38 27.95 0.75 3.31
CA ILE A 38 27.95 0.27 4.69
C ILE A 38 29.20 0.81 5.40
N THR A 39 29.01 1.65 6.39
CA THR A 39 30.12 2.29 7.14
C THR A 39 30.18 1.89 8.62
N SER A 40 29.20 1.14 9.08
CA SER A 40 29.15 0.64 10.47
C SER A 40 28.32 -0.64 10.50
N ASP A 41 28.36 -1.33 11.62
CA ASP A 41 27.49 -2.49 11.82
C ASP A 41 26.04 -2.04 11.65
N THR A 42 25.30 -2.76 10.83
CA THR A 42 23.95 -2.38 10.44
C THR A 42 23.03 -3.59 10.49
N VAL A 43 21.84 -3.40 11.02
CA VAL A 43 20.79 -4.40 10.98
C VAL A 43 19.79 -3.98 9.88
N ILE A 44 19.62 -4.84 8.90
CA ILE A 44 18.71 -4.60 7.77
C ILE A 44 17.60 -5.63 7.82
N THR A 45 16.38 -5.16 7.91
CA THR A 45 15.19 -5.98 8.12
C THR A 45 14.29 -5.99 6.88
N ALA A 46 13.81 -7.17 6.52
CA ALA A 46 12.83 -7.30 5.43
C ALA A 46 11.47 -6.77 5.88
N ILE A 47 10.84 -5.96 5.03
CA ILE A 47 9.51 -5.42 5.29
C ILE A 47 8.52 -6.15 4.39
N PHE A 48 7.50 -6.74 5.01
CA PHE A 48 6.45 -7.47 4.33
C PHE A 48 5.12 -6.73 4.49
N GLY A 49 4.24 -6.86 3.49
CA GLY A 49 2.91 -6.26 3.54
C GLY A 49 2.11 -6.69 2.35
N LYS A 50 0.92 -6.10 2.20
CA LYS A 50 0.11 -6.34 1.01
C LYS A 50 0.61 -5.45 -0.11
N GLU A 51 0.68 -6.02 -1.31
CA GLU A 51 1.01 -5.26 -2.52
C GLU A 51 -0.20 -4.49 -3.04
N TYR A 52 -1.40 -5.03 -2.83
CA TYR A 52 -2.66 -4.43 -3.29
C TYR A 52 -3.67 -4.36 -2.17
N TYR A 53 -4.47 -3.31 -2.18
CA TYR A 53 -5.57 -3.11 -1.26
C TYR A 53 -6.87 -2.92 -2.02
N THR A 54 -8.01 -3.17 -1.37
CA THR A 54 -9.32 -2.95 -1.94
C THR A 54 -9.88 -1.63 -1.40
N VAL A 55 -10.19 -0.70 -2.30
CA VAL A 55 -10.90 0.52 -1.98
C VAL A 55 -12.32 0.37 -2.52
N THR A 56 -13.29 0.38 -1.64
CA THR A 56 -14.70 0.23 -2.01
C THR A 56 -15.35 1.61 -2.07
N PHE A 57 -15.77 2.02 -3.25
CA PHE A 57 -16.54 3.25 -3.43
C PHE A 57 -18.01 2.93 -3.28
N VAL A 58 -18.69 3.66 -2.41
CA VAL A 58 -20.13 3.47 -2.18
C VAL A 58 -20.87 4.68 -2.72
N VAL A 59 -21.79 4.43 -3.66
CA VAL A 59 -22.59 5.47 -4.30
C VAL A 59 -24.06 5.07 -4.19
N ASP A 60 -24.85 5.88 -3.49
CA ASP A 60 -26.29 5.68 -3.34
C ASP A 60 -26.64 4.24 -2.89
N GLY A 61 -25.87 3.73 -1.91
CA GLY A 61 -26.05 2.39 -1.35
C GLY A 61 -25.48 1.24 -2.16
N VAL A 62 -24.83 1.52 -3.29
CA VAL A 62 -24.21 0.50 -4.13
C VAL A 62 -22.70 0.53 -3.98
N SER A 63 -22.09 -0.65 -3.79
CA SER A 63 -20.64 -0.78 -3.57
C SER A 63 -19.91 -1.11 -4.86
N TYR A 64 -18.80 -0.41 -5.09
CA TYR A 64 -17.93 -0.61 -6.25
C TYR A 64 -16.51 -0.84 -5.76
N PRO A 65 -16.05 -2.11 -5.63
CA PRO A 65 -14.68 -2.38 -5.18
C PRO A 65 -13.66 -2.15 -6.30
N VAL A 66 -12.54 -1.54 -5.94
CA VAL A 66 -11.43 -1.27 -6.85
C VAL A 66 -10.14 -1.76 -6.20
N THR A 67 -9.32 -2.47 -6.96
CA THR A 67 -8.01 -2.94 -6.49
C THR A 67 -6.96 -1.88 -6.77
N VAL A 68 -6.21 -1.49 -5.75
CA VAL A 68 -5.21 -0.40 -5.83
C VAL A 68 -3.88 -0.89 -5.29
N LYS A 69 -2.81 -0.61 -6.01
CA LYS A 69 -1.46 -0.92 -5.54
C LYS A 69 -1.10 -0.05 -4.35
N SER A 70 -0.42 -0.65 -3.37
CA SER A 70 0.02 0.04 -2.15
C SER A 70 0.77 1.34 -2.49
N GLY A 71 0.35 2.43 -1.86
CA GLY A 71 0.96 3.74 -2.04
C GLY A 71 0.41 4.55 -3.22
N GLU A 72 -0.41 3.96 -4.06
CA GLU A 72 -1.00 4.66 -5.20
C GLU A 72 -2.37 5.24 -4.88
N GLN A 73 -2.89 6.06 -5.79
CA GLN A 73 -4.20 6.67 -5.67
C GLN A 73 -5.26 5.73 -6.25
N ALA A 74 -6.38 5.57 -5.54
CA ALA A 74 -7.54 4.90 -6.08
C ALA A 74 -8.25 5.81 -7.10
N VAL A 75 -8.84 5.20 -8.12
CA VAL A 75 -9.61 5.93 -9.14
C VAL A 75 -11.06 5.48 -9.02
N PRO A 76 -12.00 6.39 -8.72
CA PRO A 76 -13.41 6.03 -8.69
C PRO A 76 -13.88 5.47 -10.04
N PRO A 77 -14.78 4.49 -10.05
CA PRO A 77 -15.25 3.91 -11.33
C PRO A 77 -16.00 4.92 -12.20
N PHE A 78 -16.58 5.94 -11.58
CA PHE A 78 -17.27 7.04 -12.29
C PHE A 78 -17.43 8.22 -11.34
N THR A 79 -17.75 9.39 -11.88
CA THR A 79 -18.08 10.55 -11.05
C THR A 79 -19.60 10.62 -10.92
N PRO A 80 -20.15 10.46 -9.70
CA PRO A 80 -21.59 10.53 -9.51
C PRO A 80 -22.15 11.90 -9.88
N THR A 81 -23.41 11.96 -10.29
CA THR A 81 -24.10 13.21 -10.58
C THR A 81 -25.22 13.47 -9.55
N THR A 82 -26.23 12.61 -9.54
CA THR A 82 -27.34 12.71 -8.59
C THR A 82 -27.63 11.33 -8.00
N ASN A 83 -28.24 11.31 -6.82
CA ASN A 83 -28.69 10.06 -6.20
C ASN A 83 -30.19 9.84 -6.47
N SER A 84 -30.74 8.77 -5.89
CA SER A 84 -32.16 8.41 -6.08
C SER A 84 -33.13 9.45 -5.52
N LEU A 85 -32.67 10.31 -4.60
CA LEU A 85 -33.47 11.39 -4.02
C LEU A 85 -33.36 12.70 -4.79
N GLY A 86 -32.62 12.73 -5.91
CA GLY A 86 -32.41 13.94 -6.70
C GLY A 86 -31.37 14.88 -6.13
N GLN A 87 -30.63 14.49 -5.12
CA GLN A 87 -29.56 15.29 -4.55
C GLN A 87 -28.31 15.20 -5.43
N GLN A 88 -27.54 16.28 -5.43
CA GLN A 88 -26.33 16.36 -6.26
C GLN A 88 -25.12 15.86 -5.51
N PHE A 89 -24.22 15.22 -6.23
CA PHE A 89 -22.94 14.78 -5.69
C PHE A 89 -22.10 15.98 -5.27
N MET A 90 -21.59 15.96 -4.04
CA MET A 90 -20.76 17.02 -3.51
C MET A 90 -19.28 16.62 -3.45
N TYR A 91 -18.96 15.48 -2.80
CA TYR A 91 -17.59 15.02 -2.65
C TYR A 91 -17.56 13.57 -2.16
N TRP A 92 -16.38 12.98 -2.18
CA TRP A 92 -16.11 11.69 -1.55
C TRP A 92 -15.72 11.93 -0.09
N ASP A 93 -16.22 11.09 0.84
CA ASP A 93 -16.08 11.33 2.28
C ASP A 93 -14.72 10.96 2.87
N GLY A 94 -13.80 10.46 2.08
CA GLY A 94 -12.49 10.08 2.57
C GLY A 94 -11.38 10.35 1.57
N SER A 95 -10.16 10.17 2.04
CA SER A 95 -8.97 10.29 1.20
C SER A 95 -8.64 8.93 0.59
N PHE A 96 -8.47 8.89 -0.72
CA PHE A 96 -8.11 7.69 -1.45
C PHE A 96 -6.77 7.84 -2.18
N TYR A 97 -5.94 8.76 -1.69
CA TYR A 97 -4.56 8.94 -2.16
C TYR A 97 -3.63 8.14 -1.25
N ALA A 98 -2.51 7.65 -1.77
CA ALA A 98 -1.52 6.90 -1.01
C ALA A 98 -2.17 5.77 -0.18
N VAL A 99 -2.90 4.90 -0.85
CA VAL A 99 -3.65 3.82 -0.21
C VAL A 99 -2.70 2.88 0.53
N SER A 100 -2.95 2.67 1.82
CA SER A 100 -2.11 1.82 2.68
C SER A 100 -2.91 0.77 3.44
N SER A 101 -4.19 0.66 3.18
CA SER A 101 -5.08 -0.34 3.80
C SER A 101 -6.36 -0.45 2.99
N ASP A 102 -7.11 -1.52 3.20
CA ASP A 102 -8.47 -1.63 2.67
C ASP A 102 -9.31 -0.50 3.26
N MET A 103 -10.13 0.14 2.43
CA MET A 103 -10.95 1.27 2.90
C MET A 103 -12.27 1.36 2.15
N THR A 104 -13.20 2.09 2.73
CA THR A 104 -14.50 2.38 2.12
C THR A 104 -14.64 3.89 1.99
N ILE A 105 -14.93 4.34 0.79
CA ILE A 105 -15.11 5.76 0.46
C ILE A 105 -16.55 5.94 -0.03
N THR A 106 -17.30 6.81 0.63
CA THR A 106 -18.72 7.00 0.34
C THR A 106 -18.96 8.34 -0.34
N ALA A 107 -19.77 8.35 -1.40
CA ALA A 107 -20.19 9.58 -2.06
C ALA A 107 -21.15 10.35 -1.16
N VAL A 108 -20.93 11.66 -1.03
CA VAL A 108 -21.78 12.55 -0.24
C VAL A 108 -22.60 13.40 -1.20
N PHE A 109 -23.93 13.42 -0.97
CA PHE A 109 -24.88 14.15 -1.80
C PHE A 109 -25.64 15.18 -0.97
N TYR A 110 -26.05 16.26 -1.60
CA TYR A 110 -26.92 17.27 -1.03
C TYR A 110 -27.98 17.73 -2.02
#